data_a378240e9af43a6cc6d7e463a4d581cb
#
_entry.id   a378240e9af43a6cc6d7e463a4d581cb
#
_cell.length_a   1.000
_cell.length_b   1.000
_cell.length_c   1.000
_cell.angle_alpha   90.00
_cell.angle_beta   90.00
_cell.angle_gamma   90.00
#
_symmetry.space_group_name_H-M   'P 1'
#
loop_
_entity.id
_entity.type
_entity.pdbx_description
1 polymer ?
#
loop_
_entity_poly.entity_id
_entity_poly.type
_entity_poly.pdbx_seq_one_letter_code
_entity_poly.pdbx_strand_id
1 'polypeptide(L)'
;MAEKVGTMLLQLAVSLTILRLLNPAIMGVIAIPTAFLAVAIVIADSGFSQALIRKGTPTADDYKSVFAFNVGVALVLYGVLVALAGSIARFYDMPEITRIAPVFFLQLPLSAACAIQNTIFVRTFRFALLSKVTFASWFIAGMVAIGLALAGFGIWCIVVQRVLQASVRALLLWWLSDWRPCGKCSRRPLREMAPYSFSLLATDFISTLYNKVPQIFLGKLYPQETLGSYEQAVKLKDQPATSAMQAVQNVTFPALAKIKDDAPKLAESYRQIVMVVAYAMFPVMLGLSAIAEDMFAVFLGGEWMATVPYFEAVCLAGLFYPLGLVAYNVLKVKSGGALIVKLEVAKKVMMSVVFAVTIPVSVQAVIWGLVVIAFCEMAINFFATTRFTSFGAGRFVRTVLPMLLVAGAMYALVRVTALAVPGNALLRLLAEVAAGVVSYVLLSALFRLEAFREVVVLARRQFIRK
;
A
#
# COMPACT_ATOMS: atom_id res chain seq x y z
N MET A 1 9.78 15.36 -4.89
CA MET A 1 9.02 14.37 -5.71
C MET A 1 9.93 13.39 -6.42
N ALA A 2 10.97 13.83 -7.11
CA ALA A 2 11.91 12.97 -7.84
C ALA A 2 12.53 11.86 -6.95
N GLU A 3 12.92 12.20 -5.71
CA GLU A 3 13.51 11.22 -4.77
C GLU A 3 12.55 10.09 -4.39
N LYS A 4 11.25 10.36 -4.22
CA LYS A 4 10.25 9.32 -3.94
C LYS A 4 10.04 8.40 -5.12
N VAL A 5 9.97 8.98 -6.33
CA VAL A 5 9.85 8.20 -7.58
C VAL A 5 11.09 7.35 -7.78
N GLY A 6 12.29 7.90 -7.57
CA GLY A 6 13.53 7.14 -7.65
C GLY A 6 13.59 5.96 -6.67
N THR A 7 13.15 6.16 -5.42
CA THR A 7 13.06 5.08 -4.43
C THR A 7 12.07 3.99 -4.85
N MET A 8 10.91 4.39 -5.40
CA MET A 8 9.90 3.44 -5.88
C MET A 8 10.40 2.62 -7.06
N LEU A 9 11.05 3.25 -8.04
CA LEU A 9 11.64 2.55 -9.18
C LEU A 9 12.75 1.59 -8.74
N LEU A 10 13.61 2.01 -7.81
CA LEU A 10 14.63 1.13 -7.22
C LEU A 10 14.00 -0.08 -6.52
N GLN A 11 12.99 0.14 -5.68
CA GLN A 11 12.29 -0.94 -5.00
C GLN A 11 11.65 -1.92 -5.98
N LEU A 12 11.05 -1.40 -7.04
CA LEU A 12 10.43 -2.22 -8.08
C LEU A 12 11.48 -3.03 -8.85
N ALA A 13 12.58 -2.40 -9.27
CA ALA A 13 13.67 -3.07 -9.97
C ALA A 13 14.29 -4.19 -9.12
N VAL A 14 14.65 -3.89 -7.86
CA VAL A 14 15.18 -4.89 -6.92
C VAL A 14 14.18 -6.02 -6.68
N SER A 15 12.89 -5.68 -6.48
CA SER A 15 11.85 -6.68 -6.24
C SER A 15 11.65 -7.60 -7.44
N LEU A 16 11.56 -7.05 -8.65
CA LEU A 16 11.41 -7.85 -9.88
C LEU A 16 12.62 -8.75 -10.13
N THR A 17 13.84 -8.23 -9.92
CA THR A 17 15.07 -9.04 -10.08
C THR A 17 15.09 -10.22 -9.11
N ILE A 18 14.76 -9.99 -7.83
CA ILE A 18 14.70 -11.04 -6.82
C ILE A 18 13.60 -12.04 -7.14
N LEU A 19 12.41 -11.58 -7.52
CA LEU A 19 11.28 -12.44 -7.88
C LEU A 19 11.58 -13.34 -9.08
N ARG A 20 12.33 -12.83 -10.08
CA ARG A 20 12.77 -13.62 -11.23
C ARG A 20 13.69 -14.78 -10.85
N LEU A 21 14.46 -14.62 -9.76
CA LEU A 21 15.42 -15.63 -9.28
C LEU A 21 14.79 -16.59 -8.23
N LEU A 22 13.58 -16.29 -7.75
CA LEU A 22 12.90 -17.05 -6.73
C LEU A 22 11.53 -17.52 -7.22
N ASN A 23 11.09 -18.65 -6.69
CA ASN A 23 9.77 -19.21 -6.98
C ASN A 23 8.68 -18.67 -6.04
N PRO A 24 7.39 -18.83 -6.41
CA PRO A 24 6.24 -18.41 -5.59
C PRO A 24 6.20 -19.04 -4.21
N ALA A 25 6.65 -20.31 -4.04
CA ALA A 25 6.63 -21.01 -2.75
C ALA A 25 7.45 -20.26 -1.68
N ILE A 26 8.65 -19.78 -2.03
CA ILE A 26 9.50 -19.01 -1.12
C ILE A 26 8.77 -17.74 -0.66
N MET A 27 8.04 -17.08 -1.57
CA MET A 27 7.25 -15.91 -1.21
C MET A 27 6.09 -16.24 -0.28
N GLY A 28 5.48 -17.41 -0.46
CA GLY A 28 4.43 -17.93 0.44
C GLY A 28 4.96 -18.15 1.86
N VAL A 29 6.16 -18.75 2.00
CA VAL A 29 6.78 -18.94 3.32
C VAL A 29 7.07 -17.59 4.01
N ILE A 30 7.58 -16.59 3.28
CA ILE A 30 7.86 -15.25 3.81
C ILE A 30 6.59 -14.47 4.13
N ALA A 31 5.49 -14.76 3.47
CA ALA A 31 4.21 -14.08 3.68
C ALA A 31 3.76 -14.20 5.15
N ILE A 32 3.82 -15.39 5.73
CA ILE A 32 3.32 -15.65 7.10
C ILE A 32 4.11 -14.83 8.16
N PRO A 33 5.45 -14.92 8.27
CA PRO A 33 6.19 -14.06 9.19
C PRO A 33 5.96 -12.56 8.95
N THR A 34 5.77 -12.14 7.68
CA THR A 34 5.46 -10.75 7.34
C THR A 34 4.12 -10.30 7.91
N ALA A 35 3.09 -11.16 7.93
CA ALA A 35 1.80 -10.84 8.53
C ALA A 35 1.92 -10.63 10.04
N PHE A 36 2.59 -11.53 10.74
CA PHE A 36 2.83 -11.40 12.19
C PHE A 36 3.68 -10.18 12.52
N LEU A 37 4.74 -9.93 11.72
CA LEU A 37 5.59 -8.75 11.89
C LEU A 37 4.80 -7.45 11.70
N ALA A 38 3.91 -7.37 10.72
CA ALA A 38 3.10 -6.18 10.47
C ALA A 38 2.22 -5.83 11.68
N VAL A 39 1.58 -6.82 12.27
CA VAL A 39 0.78 -6.65 13.50
C VAL A 39 1.67 -6.25 14.69
N ALA A 40 2.83 -6.88 14.85
CA ALA A 40 3.76 -6.58 15.92
C ALA A 40 4.33 -5.16 15.82
N ILE A 41 4.63 -4.66 14.63
CA ILE A 41 5.11 -3.28 14.41
C ILE A 41 4.06 -2.27 14.88
N VAL A 42 2.78 -2.48 14.57
CA VAL A 42 1.70 -1.59 15.01
C VAL A 42 1.59 -1.56 16.54
N ILE A 43 1.70 -2.72 17.17
CA ILE A 43 1.68 -2.82 18.64
C ILE A 43 2.92 -2.13 19.25
N ALA A 44 4.10 -2.31 18.66
CA ALA A 44 5.35 -1.75 19.17
C ALA A 44 5.39 -0.22 19.08
N ASP A 45 4.85 0.38 17.98
CA ASP A 45 4.74 1.83 17.86
C ASP A 45 3.66 2.41 18.79
N SER A 46 2.62 1.61 19.06
CA SER A 46 1.51 1.94 20.00
C SER A 46 0.88 3.33 19.77
N GLY A 47 1.10 3.95 18.61
CA GLY A 47 0.61 5.30 18.26
C GLY A 47 1.35 6.46 18.96
N PHE A 48 2.36 6.18 19.79
CA PHE A 48 3.10 7.23 20.51
C PHE A 48 3.93 8.12 19.60
N SER A 49 4.45 7.59 18.49
CA SER A 49 5.15 8.40 17.48
C SER A 49 4.25 9.51 16.92
N GLN A 50 2.99 9.22 16.64
CA GLN A 50 2.02 10.23 16.18
C GLN A 50 1.58 11.18 17.30
N ALA A 51 1.47 10.68 18.52
CA ALA A 51 1.19 11.53 19.70
C ALA A 51 2.30 12.56 19.93
N LEU A 52 3.57 12.19 19.77
CA LEU A 52 4.71 13.11 19.82
C LEU A 52 4.67 14.15 18.69
N ILE A 53 4.25 13.76 17.47
CA ILE A 53 4.10 14.70 16.36
C ILE A 53 3.01 15.73 16.69
N ARG A 54 1.92 15.31 17.31
CA ARG A 54 0.80 16.19 17.69
C ARG A 54 1.14 17.11 18.86
N LYS A 55 1.99 16.69 19.80
CA LYS A 55 2.38 17.48 20.96
C LYS A 55 3.18 18.71 20.52
N GLY A 56 2.71 19.92 20.84
CA GLY A 56 3.29 21.18 20.38
C GLY A 56 4.79 21.31 20.69
N THR A 57 5.16 21.10 21.96
CA THR A 57 6.54 21.18 22.47
C THR A 57 6.92 19.94 23.26
N PRO A 58 7.31 18.83 22.62
CA PRO A 58 7.79 17.67 23.35
C PRO A 58 9.14 17.92 23.98
N THR A 59 9.29 17.45 25.21
CA THR A 59 10.52 17.55 26.00
C THR A 59 11.46 16.38 25.74
N ALA A 60 12.71 16.48 26.20
CA ALA A 60 13.66 15.36 26.15
C ALA A 60 13.15 14.11 26.90
N ASP A 61 12.43 14.31 27.99
CA ASP A 61 11.82 13.23 28.79
C ASP A 61 10.68 12.54 28.02
N ASP A 62 9.88 13.28 27.22
CA ASP A 62 8.85 12.71 26.36
C ASP A 62 9.47 11.75 25.35
N TYR A 63 10.49 12.21 24.60
CA TYR A 63 11.18 11.39 23.60
C TYR A 63 11.82 10.16 24.22
N LYS A 64 12.52 10.32 25.36
CA LYS A 64 13.17 9.19 26.01
C LYS A 64 12.17 8.16 26.54
N SER A 65 11.07 8.64 27.16
CA SER A 65 10.05 7.74 27.70
C SER A 65 9.35 6.93 26.61
N VAL A 66 9.01 7.57 25.47
CA VAL A 66 8.43 6.88 24.31
C VAL A 66 9.44 5.94 23.66
N PHE A 67 10.69 6.36 23.51
CA PHE A 67 11.76 5.50 23.00
C PHE A 67 11.91 4.22 23.84
N ALA A 68 12.04 4.37 25.16
CA ALA A 68 12.21 3.23 26.05
C ALA A 68 10.99 2.30 26.04
N PHE A 69 9.79 2.87 25.97
CA PHE A 69 8.55 2.11 25.85
C PHE A 69 8.47 1.32 24.55
N ASN A 70 8.66 1.98 23.40
CA ASN A 70 8.57 1.33 22.08
C ASN A 70 9.63 0.24 21.91
N VAL A 71 10.88 0.50 22.32
CA VAL A 71 11.96 -0.49 22.27
C VAL A 71 11.68 -1.65 23.24
N GLY A 72 11.21 -1.37 24.46
CA GLY A 72 10.84 -2.39 25.43
C GLY A 72 9.73 -3.32 24.91
N VAL A 73 8.65 -2.74 24.38
CA VAL A 73 7.54 -3.51 23.76
C VAL A 73 8.04 -4.31 22.57
N ALA A 74 8.87 -3.70 21.70
CA ALA A 74 9.42 -4.38 20.53
C ALA A 74 10.31 -5.57 20.90
N LEU A 75 11.14 -5.46 21.95
CA LEU A 75 11.97 -6.56 22.43
C LEU A 75 11.13 -7.69 23.02
N VAL A 76 10.10 -7.36 23.80
CA VAL A 76 9.17 -8.37 24.35
C VAL A 76 8.45 -9.10 23.20
N LEU A 77 7.90 -8.36 22.25
CA LEU A 77 7.22 -8.94 21.09
C LEU A 77 8.17 -9.77 20.21
N TYR A 78 9.42 -9.30 20.03
CA TYR A 78 10.45 -10.08 19.35
C TYR A 78 10.68 -11.43 20.03
N GLY A 79 10.88 -11.41 21.37
CA GLY A 79 11.06 -12.63 22.15
C GLY A 79 9.85 -13.57 22.04
N VAL A 80 8.63 -13.03 22.12
CA VAL A 80 7.39 -13.81 21.97
C VAL A 80 7.29 -14.42 20.56
N LEU A 81 7.54 -13.65 19.50
CA LEU A 81 7.47 -14.14 18.13
C LEU A 81 8.53 -15.21 17.85
N VAL A 82 9.74 -15.06 18.37
CA VAL A 82 10.79 -16.07 18.23
C VAL A 82 10.43 -17.35 19.02
N ALA A 83 9.91 -17.21 20.24
CA ALA A 83 9.46 -18.35 21.03
C ALA A 83 8.28 -19.11 20.35
N LEU A 84 7.37 -18.37 19.71
CA LEU A 84 6.24 -18.94 18.99
C LEU A 84 6.59 -19.44 17.58
N ALA A 85 7.78 -19.15 17.06
CA ALA A 85 8.17 -19.49 15.69
C ALA A 85 8.00 -20.98 15.35
N GLY A 86 8.38 -21.86 16.27
CA GLY A 86 8.18 -23.32 16.11
C GLY A 86 6.71 -23.73 16.09
N SER A 87 5.85 -23.07 16.88
CA SER A 87 4.41 -23.32 16.87
C SER A 87 3.74 -22.78 15.61
N ILE A 88 4.17 -21.60 15.13
CA ILE A 88 3.72 -21.04 13.87
C ILE A 88 4.14 -21.94 12.71
N ALA A 89 5.39 -22.41 12.69
CA ALA A 89 5.90 -23.30 11.65
C ALA A 89 5.10 -24.60 11.57
N ARG A 90 4.78 -25.21 12.72
CA ARG A 90 3.94 -26.42 12.79
C ARG A 90 2.50 -26.16 12.37
N PHE A 91 1.92 -25.02 12.79
CA PHE A 91 0.54 -24.68 12.43
C PHE A 91 0.36 -24.48 10.93
N TYR A 92 1.33 -23.88 10.25
CA TYR A 92 1.28 -23.61 8.81
C TYR A 92 1.94 -24.69 7.94
N ASP A 93 2.50 -25.75 8.54
CA ASP A 93 3.27 -26.79 7.86
C ASP A 93 4.45 -26.23 7.04
N MET A 94 5.14 -25.22 7.60
CA MET A 94 6.26 -24.46 6.99
C MET A 94 7.49 -24.50 7.92
N PRO A 95 8.30 -25.58 7.95
CA PRO A 95 9.41 -25.73 8.89
C PRO A 95 10.50 -24.66 8.72
N GLU A 96 10.64 -24.06 7.54
CA GLU A 96 11.60 -23.00 7.25
C GLU A 96 11.38 -21.78 8.17
N ILE A 97 10.14 -21.51 8.58
CA ILE A 97 9.80 -20.38 9.47
C ILE A 97 10.61 -20.46 10.76
N THR A 98 10.81 -21.63 11.34
CA THR A 98 11.60 -21.79 12.58
C THR A 98 13.04 -21.31 12.41
N ARG A 99 13.63 -21.56 11.25
CA ARG A 99 15.05 -21.17 10.98
C ARG A 99 15.20 -19.70 10.67
N ILE A 100 14.23 -19.10 9.94
CA ILE A 100 14.33 -17.70 9.51
C ILE A 100 13.79 -16.71 10.56
N ALA A 101 12.82 -17.10 11.39
CA ALA A 101 12.12 -16.22 12.30
C ALA A 101 13.03 -15.41 13.25
N PRO A 102 14.04 -15.99 13.91
CA PRO A 102 14.91 -15.23 14.80
C PRO A 102 15.61 -14.07 14.09
N VAL A 103 16.06 -14.28 12.85
CA VAL A 103 16.69 -13.24 12.05
C VAL A 103 15.64 -12.29 11.47
N PHE A 104 14.57 -12.82 10.89
CA PHE A 104 13.54 -12.02 10.24
C PHE A 104 12.86 -11.03 11.19
N PHE A 105 12.55 -11.44 12.40
CA PHE A 105 11.87 -10.58 13.38
C PHE A 105 12.78 -9.52 14.03
N LEU A 106 14.12 -9.56 13.80
CA LEU A 106 15.03 -8.46 14.21
C LEU A 106 14.64 -7.10 13.61
N GLN A 107 13.87 -7.09 12.52
CA GLN A 107 13.31 -5.87 11.97
C GLN A 107 12.47 -5.09 13.01
N LEU A 108 11.83 -5.78 13.95
CA LEU A 108 10.95 -5.17 14.95
C LEU A 108 11.73 -4.26 15.94
N PRO A 109 12.74 -4.76 16.68
CA PRO A 109 13.53 -3.90 17.57
C PRO A 109 14.34 -2.85 16.77
N LEU A 110 14.83 -3.15 15.58
CA LEU A 110 15.51 -2.18 14.73
C LEU A 110 14.60 -1.02 14.31
N SER A 111 13.35 -1.32 13.95
CA SER A 111 12.37 -0.30 13.60
C SER A 111 12.00 0.57 14.80
N ALA A 112 11.80 -0.03 15.97
CA ALA A 112 11.52 0.69 17.21
C ALA A 112 12.71 1.59 17.64
N ALA A 113 13.94 1.11 17.45
CA ALA A 113 15.15 1.86 17.79
C ALA A 113 15.32 3.14 16.96
N CYS A 114 14.72 3.24 15.78
CA CYS A 114 14.81 4.43 14.93
C CYS A 114 13.49 5.23 14.84
N ALA A 115 12.45 4.84 15.58
CA ALA A 115 11.13 5.48 15.52
C ALA A 115 11.18 6.95 15.96
N ILE A 116 11.94 7.27 17.01
CA ILE A 116 12.07 8.64 17.51
C ILE A 116 12.81 9.55 16.55
N GLN A 117 13.93 9.10 15.94
CA GLN A 117 14.67 9.86 14.94
C GLN A 117 13.77 10.17 13.74
N ASN A 118 13.03 9.15 13.27
CA ASN A 118 12.04 9.35 12.20
C ASN A 118 10.99 10.40 12.60
N THR A 119 10.44 10.33 13.81
CA THR A 119 9.47 11.30 14.33
C THR A 119 10.03 12.72 14.37
N ILE A 120 11.28 12.90 14.81
CA ILE A 120 11.96 14.21 14.85
C ILE A 120 12.12 14.76 13.42
N PHE A 121 12.58 13.97 12.46
CA PHE A 121 12.72 14.41 11.09
C PHE A 121 11.39 14.77 10.41
N VAL A 122 10.31 14.04 10.73
CA VAL A 122 8.96 14.39 10.27
C VAL A 122 8.52 15.73 10.88
N ARG A 123 8.72 15.95 12.17
CA ARG A 123 8.38 17.21 12.86
C ARG A 123 9.17 18.42 12.36
N THR A 124 10.43 18.21 12.00
CA THR A 124 11.30 19.26 11.47
C THR A 124 11.20 19.40 9.95
N PHE A 125 10.23 18.73 9.32
CA PHE A 125 9.98 18.75 7.87
C PHE A 125 11.20 18.35 7.02
N ARG A 126 12.14 17.58 7.55
CA ARG A 126 13.32 17.08 6.84
C ARG A 126 12.99 15.86 5.96
N PHE A 127 11.94 15.95 5.15
CA PHE A 127 11.47 14.84 4.31
C PHE A 127 12.47 14.41 3.23
N ALA A 128 13.24 15.35 2.67
CA ALA A 128 14.29 15.03 1.71
C ALA A 128 15.35 14.12 2.31
N LEU A 129 15.75 14.37 3.57
CA LEU A 129 16.71 13.53 4.27
C LEU A 129 16.15 12.11 4.50
N LEU A 130 14.90 12.00 4.95
CA LEU A 130 14.23 10.70 5.10
C LEU A 130 14.17 9.93 3.79
N SER A 131 13.90 10.62 2.67
CA SER A 131 13.88 9.99 1.34
C SER A 131 15.27 9.46 0.95
N LYS A 132 16.34 10.25 1.18
CA LYS A 132 17.73 9.81 0.92
C LYS A 132 18.12 8.61 1.77
N VAL A 133 17.80 8.62 3.07
CA VAL A 133 18.06 7.50 3.97
C VAL A 133 17.31 6.24 3.50
N THR A 134 16.04 6.39 3.12
CA THR A 134 15.24 5.29 2.60
C THR A 134 15.82 4.75 1.30
N PHE A 135 16.21 5.61 0.36
CA PHE A 135 16.84 5.21 -0.90
C PHE A 135 18.15 4.46 -0.65
N ALA A 136 19.05 5.01 0.16
CA ALA A 136 20.34 4.39 0.46
C ALA A 136 20.18 3.01 1.14
N SER A 137 19.25 2.89 2.10
CA SER A 137 19.00 1.62 2.78
C SER A 137 18.41 0.56 1.83
N TRP A 138 17.53 0.93 0.91
CA TRP A 138 17.01 0.03 -0.10
C TRP A 138 18.04 -0.35 -1.15
N PHE A 139 18.88 0.60 -1.56
CA PHE A 139 19.94 0.34 -2.53
C PHE A 139 20.97 -0.67 -1.99
N ILE A 140 21.50 -0.42 -0.79
CA ILE A 140 22.49 -1.31 -0.16
C ILE A 140 21.90 -2.70 0.07
N ALA A 141 20.71 -2.75 0.69
CA ALA A 141 20.06 -4.03 0.98
C ALA A 141 19.64 -4.78 -0.30
N GLY A 142 19.22 -4.05 -1.33
CA GLY A 142 18.84 -4.62 -2.61
C GLY A 142 20.03 -5.22 -3.36
N MET A 143 21.16 -4.53 -3.40
CA MET A 143 22.39 -5.05 -4.04
C MET A 143 22.88 -6.32 -3.36
N VAL A 144 22.93 -6.34 -2.02
CA VAL A 144 23.30 -7.54 -1.26
C VAL A 144 22.32 -8.69 -1.51
N ALA A 145 21.02 -8.40 -1.53
CA ALA A 145 20.01 -9.42 -1.76
C ALA A 145 20.07 -10.03 -3.17
N ILE A 146 20.33 -9.21 -4.20
CA ILE A 146 20.53 -9.70 -5.57
C ILE A 146 21.78 -10.60 -5.61
N GLY A 147 22.90 -10.20 -4.98
CA GLY A 147 24.10 -11.02 -4.89
C GLY A 147 23.84 -12.38 -4.22
N LEU A 148 23.10 -12.39 -3.11
CA LEU A 148 22.71 -13.63 -2.42
C LEU A 148 21.75 -14.48 -3.26
N ALA A 149 20.83 -13.87 -4.00
CA ALA A 149 19.91 -14.60 -4.86
C ALA A 149 20.64 -15.28 -6.02
N LEU A 150 21.60 -14.58 -6.64
CA LEU A 150 22.47 -15.15 -7.68
C LEU A 150 23.40 -16.25 -7.15
N ALA A 151 23.80 -16.16 -5.88
CA ALA A 151 24.59 -17.19 -5.20
C ALA A 151 23.75 -18.40 -4.73
N GLY A 152 22.42 -18.41 -4.97
CA GLY A 152 21.54 -19.54 -4.67
C GLY A 152 21.10 -19.66 -3.21
N PHE A 153 21.17 -18.59 -2.40
CA PHE A 153 20.77 -18.61 -0.99
C PHE A 153 19.25 -18.69 -0.77
N GLY A 154 18.43 -18.74 -1.82
CA GLY A 154 16.97 -18.93 -1.75
C GLY A 154 16.27 -17.93 -0.81
N ILE A 155 15.53 -18.43 0.16
CA ILE A 155 14.74 -17.60 1.11
C ILE A 155 15.61 -16.60 1.90
N TRP A 156 16.88 -16.92 2.15
CA TRP A 156 17.76 -16.07 2.93
C TRP A 156 18.07 -14.73 2.25
N CYS A 157 18.00 -14.64 0.92
CA CYS A 157 18.22 -13.37 0.24
C CYS A 157 17.16 -12.32 0.66
N ILE A 158 15.89 -12.74 0.87
CA ILE A 158 14.82 -11.84 1.32
C ILE A 158 14.96 -11.53 2.81
N VAL A 159 15.28 -12.54 3.62
CA VAL A 159 15.46 -12.35 5.07
C VAL A 159 16.59 -11.33 5.32
N VAL A 160 17.75 -11.53 4.69
CA VAL A 160 18.88 -10.61 4.79
C VAL A 160 18.53 -9.23 4.24
N GLN A 161 17.86 -9.16 3.08
CA GLN A 161 17.42 -7.87 2.51
C GLN A 161 16.62 -7.05 3.50
N ARG A 162 15.60 -7.67 4.13
CA ARG A 162 14.69 -7.00 5.06
C ARG A 162 15.41 -6.51 6.31
N VAL A 163 16.24 -7.38 6.91
CA VAL A 163 17.00 -7.03 8.11
C VAL A 163 18.06 -5.99 7.82
N LEU A 164 18.81 -6.16 6.72
CA LEU A 164 19.85 -5.22 6.33
C LEU A 164 19.26 -3.83 6.01
N GLN A 165 18.11 -3.80 5.33
CA GLN A 165 17.39 -2.55 5.04
C GLN A 165 16.99 -1.84 6.35
N ALA A 166 16.46 -2.57 7.34
CA ALA A 166 16.10 -2.02 8.64
C ALA A 166 17.36 -1.56 9.42
N SER A 167 18.44 -2.33 9.39
CA SER A 167 19.70 -2.02 10.06
C SER A 167 20.37 -0.78 9.47
N VAL A 168 20.53 -0.72 8.15
CA VAL A 168 21.14 0.43 7.46
C VAL A 168 20.29 1.69 7.70
N ARG A 169 18.96 1.56 7.62
CA ARG A 169 18.06 2.69 7.92
C ARG A 169 18.22 3.17 9.36
N ALA A 170 18.28 2.26 10.31
CA ALA A 170 18.48 2.61 11.72
C ALA A 170 19.84 3.30 11.92
N LEU A 171 20.93 2.73 11.39
CA LEU A 171 22.26 3.31 11.48
C LEU A 171 22.33 4.72 10.88
N LEU A 172 21.79 4.92 9.68
CA LEU A 172 21.78 6.22 9.02
C LEU A 172 20.94 7.26 9.80
N LEU A 173 19.76 6.87 10.32
CA LEU A 173 18.94 7.77 11.11
C LEU A 173 19.63 8.15 12.43
N TRP A 174 20.32 7.21 13.08
CA TRP A 174 21.10 7.50 14.29
C TRP A 174 22.30 8.39 14.00
N TRP A 175 22.96 8.19 12.88
CA TRP A 175 24.13 9.00 12.49
C TRP A 175 23.75 10.43 12.11
N LEU A 176 22.62 10.62 11.41
CA LEU A 176 22.15 11.92 10.91
C LEU A 176 21.31 12.69 11.93
N SER A 177 20.88 12.05 13.03
CA SER A 177 20.11 12.68 14.08
C SER A 177 21.02 13.17 15.20
N ASP A 178 20.83 14.41 15.62
CA ASP A 178 21.50 14.97 16.80
C ASP A 178 20.92 14.45 18.12
N TRP A 179 19.70 13.87 18.05
CA TRP A 179 19.02 13.36 19.23
C TRP A 179 19.69 12.10 19.77
N ARG A 180 19.90 12.10 21.07
CA ARG A 180 20.33 10.92 21.83
C ARG A 180 19.35 10.71 22.99
N PRO A 181 19.20 9.49 23.53
CA PRO A 181 18.25 9.19 24.61
C PRO A 181 18.67 9.82 25.95
N CYS A 182 18.74 11.14 25.96
CA CYS A 182 18.99 11.96 27.15
C CYS A 182 17.65 12.32 27.82
N GLY A 183 17.70 12.63 29.13
CA GLY A 183 16.52 12.93 29.94
C GLY A 183 16.15 11.80 30.90
N LYS A 184 15.08 11.95 31.66
CA LYS A 184 14.58 10.95 32.60
C LYS A 184 13.49 10.12 31.99
N CYS A 185 13.56 8.79 32.12
CA CYS A 185 12.45 7.93 31.77
C CYS A 185 11.35 8.09 32.82
N SER A 186 10.17 8.57 32.42
CA SER A 186 9.06 8.83 33.32
C SER A 186 7.75 8.23 32.75
N ARG A 187 6.88 7.81 33.66
CA ARG A 187 5.53 7.34 33.29
C ARG A 187 4.56 8.47 32.93
N ARG A 188 4.87 9.70 33.41
CA ARG A 188 3.98 10.85 33.20
C ARG A 188 3.75 11.20 31.72
N PRO A 189 4.79 11.36 30.87
CA PRO A 189 4.60 11.61 29.46
C PRO A 189 3.77 10.54 28.76
N LEU A 190 4.01 9.26 29.07
CA LEU A 190 3.25 8.15 28.50
C LEU A 190 1.78 8.23 28.90
N ARG A 191 1.49 8.50 30.19
CA ARG A 191 0.11 8.62 30.69
C ARG A 191 -0.64 9.79 30.05
N GLU A 192 0.02 10.92 29.83
CA GLU A 192 -0.57 12.09 29.15
C GLU A 192 -0.94 11.79 27.70
N MET A 193 -0.11 11.05 26.98
CA MET A 193 -0.32 10.70 25.57
C MET A 193 -1.16 9.44 25.36
N ALA A 194 -1.30 8.57 26.38
CA ALA A 194 -1.94 7.27 26.29
C ALA A 194 -3.37 7.27 25.68
N PRO A 195 -4.30 8.16 26.09
CA PRO A 195 -5.66 8.12 25.55
C PRO A 195 -5.69 8.29 24.02
N TYR A 196 -4.87 9.20 23.50
CA TYR A 196 -4.75 9.42 22.06
C TYR A 196 -4.01 8.27 21.37
N SER A 197 -2.88 7.83 21.95
CA SER A 197 -2.06 6.76 21.40
C SER A 197 -2.82 5.43 21.30
N PHE A 198 -3.55 5.04 22.34
CA PHE A 198 -4.34 3.80 22.32
C PHE A 198 -5.53 3.85 21.36
N SER A 199 -6.13 5.03 21.17
CA SER A 199 -7.17 5.19 20.13
C SER A 199 -6.62 4.95 18.72
N LEU A 200 -5.43 5.49 18.43
CA LEU A 200 -4.74 5.23 17.17
C LEU A 200 -4.31 3.76 17.03
N LEU A 201 -3.71 3.22 18.11
CA LEU A 201 -3.32 1.80 18.13
C LEU A 201 -4.50 0.88 17.81
N ALA A 202 -5.65 1.10 18.44
CA ALA A 202 -6.83 0.28 18.20
C ALA A 202 -7.28 0.35 16.72
N THR A 203 -7.27 1.55 16.14
CA THR A 203 -7.63 1.76 14.73
C THR A 203 -6.65 1.08 13.79
N ASP A 204 -5.35 1.29 13.99
CA ASP A 204 -4.30 0.75 13.13
C ASP A 204 -4.16 -0.77 13.29
N PHE A 205 -4.35 -1.28 14.52
CA PHE A 205 -4.36 -2.71 14.82
C PHE A 205 -5.51 -3.43 14.10
N ILE A 206 -6.74 -2.93 14.23
CA ILE A 206 -7.90 -3.50 13.55
C ILE A 206 -7.68 -3.45 12.04
N SER A 207 -7.26 -2.31 11.49
CA SER A 207 -7.02 -2.16 10.05
C SER A 207 -5.94 -3.13 9.56
N THR A 208 -4.82 -3.23 10.27
CA THR A 208 -3.72 -4.14 9.89
C THR A 208 -4.14 -5.59 9.98
N LEU A 209 -4.85 -5.97 11.05
CA LEU A 209 -5.35 -7.34 11.21
C LEU A 209 -6.27 -7.73 10.06
N TYR A 210 -7.28 -6.90 9.73
CA TYR A 210 -8.19 -7.16 8.63
C TYR A 210 -7.49 -7.25 7.26
N ASN A 211 -6.48 -6.42 7.03
CA ASN A 211 -5.68 -6.48 5.81
C ASN A 211 -4.84 -7.76 5.71
N LYS A 212 -4.54 -8.40 6.85
CA LYS A 212 -3.76 -9.65 6.91
C LYS A 212 -4.61 -10.92 7.06
N VAL A 213 -5.91 -10.79 7.27
CA VAL A 213 -6.84 -11.94 7.35
C VAL A 213 -6.71 -12.88 6.16
N PRO A 214 -6.79 -12.44 4.88
CA PRO A 214 -6.64 -13.37 3.77
C PRO A 214 -5.30 -14.11 3.81
N GLN A 215 -4.21 -13.40 4.04
CA GLN A 215 -2.86 -13.95 4.11
C GLN A 215 -2.72 -15.04 5.19
N ILE A 216 -3.26 -14.78 6.39
CA ILE A 216 -3.22 -15.71 7.53
C ILE A 216 -4.02 -16.99 7.22
N PHE A 217 -5.24 -16.85 6.70
CA PHE A 217 -6.11 -17.98 6.43
C PHE A 217 -5.69 -18.76 5.17
N LEU A 218 -5.31 -18.07 4.10
CA LEU A 218 -4.83 -18.72 2.89
C LEU A 218 -3.55 -19.53 3.15
N GLY A 219 -2.67 -19.02 4.00
CA GLY A 219 -1.45 -19.74 4.37
C GLY A 219 -1.69 -21.07 5.08
N LYS A 220 -2.85 -21.24 5.77
CA LYS A 220 -3.21 -22.52 6.40
C LYS A 220 -3.95 -23.46 5.46
N LEU A 221 -4.79 -22.93 4.59
CA LEU A 221 -5.73 -23.71 3.79
C LEU A 221 -5.20 -24.08 2.41
N TYR A 222 -4.19 -23.36 1.91
CA TYR A 222 -3.70 -23.53 0.53
C TYR A 222 -2.19 -23.69 0.48
N PRO A 223 -1.64 -24.28 -0.61
CA PRO A 223 -0.20 -24.44 -0.79
C PRO A 223 0.57 -23.13 -0.74
N GLN A 224 1.84 -23.19 -0.32
CA GLN A 224 2.73 -22.02 -0.22
C GLN A 224 2.87 -21.24 -1.53
N GLU A 225 2.92 -21.93 -2.67
CA GLU A 225 2.99 -21.35 -4.01
C GLU A 225 1.78 -20.46 -4.32
N THR A 226 0.59 -20.95 -3.94
CA THR A 226 -0.66 -20.22 -4.12
C THR A 226 -0.72 -18.96 -3.25
N LEU A 227 -0.26 -19.06 -1.99
CA LEU A 227 -0.13 -17.90 -1.10
C LEU A 227 0.87 -16.89 -1.63
N GLY A 228 2.03 -17.36 -2.13
CA GLY A 228 3.05 -16.50 -2.72
C GLY A 228 2.54 -15.77 -3.96
N SER A 229 1.84 -16.48 -4.84
CA SER A 229 1.18 -15.90 -6.02
C SER A 229 0.15 -14.84 -5.64
N TYR A 230 -0.71 -15.13 -4.67
CA TYR A 230 -1.69 -14.16 -4.14
C TYR A 230 -1.01 -12.90 -3.60
N GLU A 231 -0.02 -13.06 -2.73
CA GLU A 231 0.71 -11.92 -2.12
C GLU A 231 1.39 -11.04 -3.17
N GLN A 232 2.00 -11.64 -4.20
CA GLN A 232 2.67 -10.87 -5.24
C GLN A 232 1.66 -10.16 -6.15
N ALA A 233 0.54 -10.79 -6.49
CA ALA A 233 -0.53 -10.15 -7.23
C ALA A 233 -1.03 -8.88 -6.52
N VAL A 234 -1.35 -9.00 -5.22
CA VAL A 234 -1.82 -7.86 -4.42
C VAL A 234 -0.74 -6.78 -4.31
N LYS A 235 0.50 -7.17 -4.00
CA LYS A 235 1.61 -6.24 -3.79
C LYS A 235 1.97 -5.45 -5.07
N LEU A 236 2.01 -6.11 -6.22
CA LEU A 236 2.31 -5.45 -7.50
C LEU A 236 1.21 -4.46 -7.90
N LYS A 237 -0.07 -4.80 -7.68
CA LYS A 237 -1.19 -3.88 -7.90
C LYS A 237 -1.13 -2.67 -6.94
N ASP A 238 -0.76 -2.89 -5.66
CA ASP A 238 -0.76 -1.83 -4.65
C ASP A 238 0.33 -0.78 -4.86
N GLN A 239 1.46 -1.12 -5.46
CA GLN A 239 2.57 -0.18 -5.65
C GLN A 239 2.18 1.08 -6.42
N PRO A 240 1.61 1.02 -7.65
CA PRO A 240 1.17 2.22 -8.36
C PRO A 240 -0.05 2.88 -7.69
N ALA A 241 -1.00 2.08 -7.17
CA ALA A 241 -2.21 2.59 -6.56
C ALA A 241 -1.93 3.45 -5.32
N THR A 242 -1.12 2.97 -4.38
CA THR A 242 -0.84 3.68 -3.13
C THR A 242 -0.05 4.97 -3.36
N SER A 243 0.91 4.97 -4.28
CA SER A 243 1.71 6.16 -4.60
C SER A 243 0.87 7.28 -5.21
N ALA A 244 0.02 6.93 -6.18
CA ALA A 244 -0.91 7.88 -6.79
C ALA A 244 -1.91 8.42 -5.75
N MET A 245 -2.44 7.55 -4.90
CA MET A 245 -3.42 7.93 -3.89
C MET A 245 -2.86 8.83 -2.80
N GLN A 246 -1.63 8.62 -2.34
CA GLN A 246 -0.98 9.52 -1.39
C GLN A 246 -0.85 10.94 -1.98
N ALA A 247 -0.50 11.06 -3.25
CA ALA A 247 -0.43 12.36 -3.92
C ALA A 247 -1.81 13.05 -3.98
N VAL A 248 -2.84 12.30 -4.32
CA VAL A 248 -4.24 12.79 -4.36
C VAL A 248 -4.68 13.22 -2.96
N GLN A 249 -4.47 12.41 -1.93
CA GLN A 249 -4.88 12.73 -0.55
C GLN A 249 -4.24 14.00 -0.02
N ASN A 250 -2.95 14.20 -0.26
CA ASN A 250 -2.20 15.37 0.22
C ASN A 250 -2.75 16.69 -0.33
N VAL A 251 -3.39 16.68 -1.50
CA VAL A 251 -3.97 17.86 -2.15
C VAL A 251 -5.48 17.97 -1.85
N THR A 252 -6.18 16.85 -1.94
CA THR A 252 -7.65 16.79 -1.89
C THR A 252 -8.21 17.15 -0.53
N PHE A 253 -7.65 16.57 0.54
CA PHE A 253 -8.20 16.78 1.88
C PHE A 253 -8.11 18.26 2.33
N PRO A 254 -6.96 18.98 2.21
CA PRO A 254 -6.90 20.39 2.55
C PRO A 254 -7.77 21.28 1.64
N ALA A 255 -7.89 20.92 0.36
CA ALA A 255 -8.71 21.67 -0.58
C ALA A 255 -10.21 21.57 -0.20
N LEU A 256 -10.72 20.38 0.06
CA LEU A 256 -12.10 20.16 0.48
C LEU A 256 -12.39 20.79 1.86
N ALA A 257 -11.44 20.76 2.78
CA ALA A 257 -11.60 21.35 4.10
C ALA A 257 -11.81 22.89 4.05
N LYS A 258 -11.17 23.58 3.10
CA LYS A 258 -11.32 25.04 2.91
C LYS A 258 -12.71 25.47 2.40
N ILE A 259 -13.39 24.58 1.70
CA ILE A 259 -14.70 24.84 1.07
C ILE A 259 -15.85 24.06 1.72
N LYS A 260 -15.62 23.51 2.90
CA LYS A 260 -16.57 22.62 3.58
C LYS A 260 -17.94 23.23 3.79
N ASP A 261 -18.03 24.54 4.00
CA ASP A 261 -19.26 25.24 4.33
C ASP A 261 -20.04 25.72 3.09
N ASP A 262 -19.45 25.64 1.89
CA ASP A 262 -20.06 25.94 0.60
C ASP A 262 -20.50 24.63 -0.08
N ALA A 263 -21.74 24.20 0.16
CA ALA A 263 -22.23 22.90 -0.32
C ALA A 263 -22.22 22.76 -1.86
N PRO A 264 -22.62 23.75 -2.68
CA PRO A 264 -22.51 23.67 -4.14
C PRO A 264 -21.07 23.50 -4.62
N LYS A 265 -20.15 24.30 -4.08
CA LYS A 265 -18.72 24.28 -4.44
C LYS A 265 -18.05 22.99 -3.99
N LEU A 266 -18.42 22.48 -2.81
CA LEU A 266 -17.94 21.19 -2.32
C LEU A 266 -18.39 20.05 -3.25
N ALA A 267 -19.64 20.03 -3.67
CA ALA A 267 -20.17 19.01 -4.57
C ALA A 267 -19.47 19.04 -5.93
N GLU A 268 -19.24 20.21 -6.49
CA GLU A 268 -18.54 20.36 -7.77
C GLU A 268 -17.07 19.99 -7.67
N SER A 269 -16.35 20.43 -6.63
CA SER A 269 -14.98 20.02 -6.39
C SER A 269 -14.84 18.52 -6.16
N TYR A 270 -15.79 17.91 -5.43
CA TYR A 270 -15.82 16.46 -5.25
C TYR A 270 -15.99 15.74 -6.61
N ARG A 271 -16.92 16.19 -7.47
CA ARG A 271 -17.12 15.67 -8.83
C ARG A 271 -15.82 15.74 -9.65
N GLN A 272 -15.17 16.91 -9.66
CA GLN A 272 -13.91 17.11 -10.41
C GLN A 272 -12.80 16.19 -9.91
N ILE A 273 -12.66 16.01 -8.59
CA ILE A 273 -11.65 15.10 -8.04
C ILE A 273 -11.95 13.65 -8.44
N VAL A 274 -13.21 13.20 -8.32
CA VAL A 274 -13.63 11.86 -8.76
C VAL A 274 -13.30 11.66 -10.22
N MET A 275 -13.60 12.66 -11.07
CA MET A 275 -13.33 12.66 -12.50
C MET A 275 -11.82 12.48 -12.79
N VAL A 276 -10.96 13.32 -12.19
CA VAL A 276 -9.50 13.27 -12.41
C VAL A 276 -8.91 11.96 -11.90
N VAL A 277 -9.36 11.48 -10.74
CA VAL A 277 -8.92 10.21 -10.16
C VAL A 277 -9.33 9.03 -11.04
N ALA A 278 -10.57 8.98 -11.50
CA ALA A 278 -11.04 7.94 -12.41
C ALA A 278 -10.25 7.96 -13.73
N TYR A 279 -10.07 9.16 -14.30
CA TYR A 279 -9.33 9.34 -15.55
C TYR A 279 -7.89 8.84 -15.47
N ALA A 280 -7.21 9.04 -14.33
CA ALA A 280 -5.83 8.58 -14.13
C ALA A 280 -5.74 7.09 -13.77
N MET A 281 -6.64 6.59 -12.89
CA MET A 281 -6.50 5.25 -12.31
C MET A 281 -7.08 4.14 -13.18
N PHE A 282 -8.15 4.41 -13.94
CA PHE A 282 -8.76 3.38 -14.78
C PHE A 282 -7.83 2.86 -15.87
N PRO A 283 -7.16 3.71 -16.68
CA PRO A 283 -6.21 3.20 -17.66
C PRO A 283 -5.00 2.52 -17.05
N VAL A 284 -4.55 2.96 -15.86
CA VAL A 284 -3.43 2.30 -15.17
C VAL A 284 -3.84 0.90 -14.71
N MET A 285 -5.01 0.74 -14.08
CA MET A 285 -5.43 -0.56 -13.55
C MET A 285 -5.84 -1.54 -14.66
N LEU A 286 -6.64 -1.08 -15.63
CA LEU A 286 -7.02 -1.91 -16.78
C LEU A 286 -5.85 -2.16 -17.71
N GLY A 287 -4.95 -1.20 -17.88
CA GLY A 287 -3.72 -1.36 -18.66
C GLY A 287 -2.81 -2.43 -18.04
N LEU A 288 -2.56 -2.36 -16.72
CA LEU A 288 -1.79 -3.39 -16.01
C LEU A 288 -2.43 -4.78 -16.11
N SER A 289 -3.76 -4.85 -16.03
CA SER A 289 -4.50 -6.10 -16.23
C SER A 289 -4.36 -6.61 -17.67
N ALA A 290 -4.40 -5.72 -18.67
CA ALA A 290 -4.31 -6.12 -20.07
C ALA A 290 -2.93 -6.69 -20.47
N ILE A 291 -1.85 -6.08 -19.94
CA ILE A 291 -0.46 -6.47 -20.22
C ILE A 291 0.08 -7.53 -19.25
N ALA A 292 -0.74 -8.05 -18.32
CA ALA A 292 -0.30 -8.89 -17.22
C ALA A 292 0.51 -10.10 -17.66
N GLU A 293 0.04 -10.83 -18.67
CA GLU A 293 0.67 -12.05 -19.17
C GLU A 293 2.10 -11.79 -19.66
N ASP A 294 2.28 -10.80 -20.54
CA ASP A 294 3.60 -10.47 -21.07
C ASP A 294 4.51 -9.80 -20.03
N MET A 295 3.92 -8.99 -19.14
CA MET A 295 4.65 -8.40 -18.03
C MET A 295 5.24 -9.48 -17.10
N PHE A 296 4.45 -10.50 -16.75
CA PHE A 296 4.94 -11.60 -15.92
C PHE A 296 5.96 -12.46 -16.67
N ALA A 297 5.72 -12.78 -17.93
CA ALA A 297 6.65 -13.56 -18.76
C ALA A 297 8.03 -12.86 -18.88
N VAL A 298 8.04 -11.56 -19.15
CA VAL A 298 9.27 -10.78 -19.37
C VAL A 298 10.04 -10.56 -18.07
N PHE A 299 9.35 -10.11 -17.00
CA PHE A 299 10.03 -9.68 -15.79
C PHE A 299 10.21 -10.79 -14.74
N LEU A 300 9.30 -11.74 -14.65
CA LEU A 300 9.28 -12.73 -13.58
C LEU A 300 9.56 -14.16 -14.07
N GLY A 301 9.18 -14.48 -15.30
CA GLY A 301 9.38 -15.81 -15.90
C GLY A 301 8.22 -16.78 -15.68
N GLY A 302 8.38 -17.99 -16.24
CA GLY A 302 7.30 -19.00 -16.33
C GLY A 302 6.71 -19.47 -15.01
N GLU A 303 7.51 -19.53 -13.94
CA GLU A 303 7.05 -19.97 -12.62
C GLU A 303 5.95 -19.05 -12.02
N TRP A 304 5.87 -17.80 -12.48
CA TRP A 304 4.91 -16.82 -12.00
C TRP A 304 3.64 -16.72 -12.85
N MET A 305 3.51 -17.51 -13.93
CA MET A 305 2.35 -17.43 -14.81
C MET A 305 1.02 -17.78 -14.11
N ALA A 306 1.06 -18.66 -13.10
CA ALA A 306 -0.09 -18.95 -12.25
C ALA A 306 -0.60 -17.73 -11.45
N THR A 307 0.21 -16.68 -11.32
CA THR A 307 -0.15 -15.43 -10.64
C THR A 307 -0.96 -14.48 -11.54
N VAL A 308 -0.88 -14.63 -12.86
CA VAL A 308 -1.51 -13.73 -13.83
C VAL A 308 -3.03 -13.59 -13.61
N PRO A 309 -3.82 -14.68 -13.51
CA PRO A 309 -5.26 -14.54 -13.26
C PRO A 309 -5.59 -13.83 -11.94
N TYR A 310 -4.74 -13.99 -10.94
CA TYR A 310 -4.89 -13.31 -9.65
C TYR A 310 -4.63 -11.81 -9.79
N PHE A 311 -3.56 -11.47 -10.52
CA PHE A 311 -3.18 -10.08 -10.76
C PHE A 311 -4.22 -9.33 -11.62
N GLU A 312 -4.70 -9.95 -12.69
CA GLU A 312 -5.77 -9.38 -13.54
C GLU A 312 -7.01 -9.03 -12.69
N ALA A 313 -7.46 -9.95 -11.85
CA ALA A 313 -8.64 -9.74 -11.03
C ALA A 313 -8.43 -8.69 -9.92
N VAL A 314 -7.28 -8.68 -9.21
CA VAL A 314 -7.05 -7.64 -8.18
C VAL A 314 -6.89 -6.24 -8.78
N CYS A 315 -6.45 -6.11 -10.04
CA CYS A 315 -6.44 -4.82 -10.74
C CYS A 315 -7.86 -4.23 -10.84
N LEU A 316 -8.90 -5.06 -10.98
CA LEU A 316 -10.30 -4.57 -10.96
C LEU A 316 -10.69 -3.97 -9.61
N ALA A 317 -10.20 -4.52 -8.49
CA ALA A 317 -10.39 -3.89 -7.19
C ALA A 317 -9.74 -2.50 -7.12
N GLY A 318 -8.62 -2.32 -7.82
CA GLY A 318 -7.91 -1.05 -7.95
C GLY A 318 -8.69 0.06 -8.65
N LEU A 319 -9.78 -0.24 -9.36
CA LEU A 319 -10.68 0.76 -9.95
C LEU A 319 -11.52 1.46 -8.88
N PHE A 320 -11.99 0.72 -7.89
CA PHE A 320 -12.97 1.19 -6.91
C PHE A 320 -12.32 1.85 -5.68
N TYR A 321 -11.20 1.32 -5.23
CA TYR A 321 -10.50 1.79 -4.04
C TYR A 321 -10.21 3.30 -4.04
N PRO A 322 -9.65 3.90 -5.12
CA PRO A 322 -9.38 5.34 -5.15
C PRO A 322 -10.63 6.20 -5.05
N LEU A 323 -11.71 5.79 -5.71
CA LEU A 323 -12.98 6.50 -5.67
C LEU A 323 -13.60 6.50 -4.27
N GLY A 324 -13.54 5.33 -3.61
CA GLY A 324 -13.98 5.18 -2.22
C GLY A 324 -13.18 6.06 -1.25
N LEU A 325 -11.90 6.25 -1.50
CA LEU A 325 -11.02 7.06 -0.68
C LEU A 325 -11.32 8.57 -0.83
N VAL A 326 -11.63 9.04 -2.04
CA VAL A 326 -12.08 10.43 -2.27
C VAL A 326 -13.39 10.69 -1.53
N ALA A 327 -14.35 9.78 -1.62
CA ALA A 327 -15.61 9.85 -0.86
C ALA A 327 -15.36 9.90 0.66
N TYR A 328 -14.45 9.07 1.15
CA TYR A 328 -14.05 9.05 2.56
C TYR A 328 -13.44 10.37 3.04
N ASN A 329 -12.68 11.07 2.19
CA ASN A 329 -12.15 12.40 2.51
C ASN A 329 -13.27 13.44 2.67
N VAL A 330 -14.31 13.38 1.84
CA VAL A 330 -15.51 14.25 2.02
C VAL A 330 -16.19 13.97 3.36
N LEU A 331 -16.34 12.69 3.73
CA LEU A 331 -16.89 12.31 5.02
C LEU A 331 -16.05 12.85 6.19
N LYS A 332 -14.72 12.76 6.13
CA LYS A 332 -13.81 13.31 7.15
C LYS A 332 -13.99 14.82 7.34
N VAL A 333 -14.27 15.54 6.28
CA VAL A 333 -14.42 17.00 6.30
C VAL A 333 -15.80 17.43 6.83
N LYS A 334 -16.86 16.68 6.50
CA LYS A 334 -18.25 17.06 6.75
C LYS A 334 -18.92 16.34 7.91
N SER A 335 -18.55 15.08 8.18
CA SER A 335 -19.24 14.27 9.18
C SER A 335 -18.54 14.29 10.54
N GLY A 336 -19.30 14.08 11.59
CA GLY A 336 -18.74 13.81 12.92
C GLY A 336 -18.09 12.43 13.00
N GLY A 337 -17.12 12.26 13.93
CA GLY A 337 -16.37 11.01 14.10
C GLY A 337 -17.26 9.78 14.32
N ALA A 338 -18.43 9.93 14.95
CA ALA A 338 -19.35 8.81 15.20
C ALA A 338 -19.88 8.15 13.91
N LEU A 339 -20.17 8.92 12.85
CA LEU A 339 -20.58 8.36 11.57
C LEU A 339 -19.45 7.57 10.92
N ILE A 340 -18.23 8.11 10.95
CA ILE A 340 -17.06 7.44 10.40
C ILE A 340 -16.84 6.09 11.09
N VAL A 341 -16.91 6.05 12.43
CA VAL A 341 -16.77 4.79 13.19
C VAL A 341 -17.87 3.78 12.79
N LYS A 342 -19.12 4.20 12.69
CA LYS A 342 -20.23 3.32 12.26
C LYS A 342 -19.99 2.73 10.87
N LEU A 343 -19.54 3.55 9.92
CA LEU A 343 -19.23 3.10 8.57
C LEU A 343 -18.02 2.13 8.55
N GLU A 344 -16.97 2.42 9.34
CA GLU A 344 -15.83 1.52 9.45
C GLU A 344 -16.23 0.16 10.04
N VAL A 345 -17.06 0.13 11.09
CA VAL A 345 -17.58 -1.12 11.65
C VAL A 345 -18.40 -1.89 10.62
N ALA A 346 -19.31 -1.21 9.90
CA ALA A 346 -20.12 -1.85 8.85
C ALA A 346 -19.24 -2.46 7.74
N LYS A 347 -18.20 -1.74 7.29
CA LYS A 347 -17.23 -2.27 6.31
C LYS A 347 -16.49 -3.49 6.85
N LYS A 348 -16.06 -3.49 8.11
CA LYS A 348 -15.36 -4.63 8.71
C LYS A 348 -16.27 -5.86 8.86
N VAL A 349 -17.54 -5.66 9.25
CA VAL A 349 -18.53 -6.75 9.26
C VAL A 349 -18.72 -7.33 7.85
N MET A 350 -18.90 -6.47 6.84
CA MET A 350 -19.01 -6.90 5.44
C MET A 350 -17.78 -7.69 4.98
N MET A 351 -16.56 -7.18 5.25
CA MET A 351 -15.31 -7.90 4.94
C MET A 351 -15.26 -9.27 5.60
N SER A 352 -15.66 -9.36 6.88
CA SER A 352 -15.69 -10.64 7.61
C SER A 352 -16.64 -11.65 6.94
N VAL A 353 -17.83 -11.20 6.51
CA VAL A 353 -18.77 -12.07 5.80
C VAL A 353 -18.22 -12.52 4.46
N VAL A 354 -17.66 -11.60 3.66
CA VAL A 354 -17.07 -11.95 2.36
C VAL A 354 -15.93 -12.94 2.53
N PHE A 355 -15.02 -12.73 3.49
CA PHE A 355 -13.91 -13.65 3.72
C PHE A 355 -14.37 -14.99 4.28
N ALA A 356 -15.36 -15.02 5.17
CA ALA A 356 -15.92 -16.27 5.69
C ALA A 356 -16.52 -17.14 4.58
N VAL A 357 -17.13 -16.53 3.56
CA VAL A 357 -17.69 -17.24 2.41
C VAL A 357 -16.60 -17.64 1.39
N THR A 358 -15.66 -16.73 1.09
CA THR A 358 -14.74 -16.94 -0.04
C THR A 358 -13.51 -17.75 0.31
N ILE A 359 -12.96 -17.62 1.53
CA ILE A 359 -11.74 -18.34 1.96
C ILE A 359 -11.88 -19.86 1.86
N PRO A 360 -13.00 -20.50 2.29
CA PRO A 360 -13.14 -21.95 2.18
C PRO A 360 -13.34 -22.46 0.75
N VAL A 361 -13.75 -21.59 -0.18
CA VAL A 361 -14.09 -22.00 -1.55
C VAL A 361 -12.85 -22.12 -2.43
N SER A 362 -12.11 -21.03 -2.60
CA SER A 362 -10.86 -21.00 -3.39
C SER A 362 -10.13 -19.68 -3.25
N VAL A 363 -8.83 -19.64 -3.61
CA VAL A 363 -8.07 -18.39 -3.67
C VAL A 363 -8.65 -17.45 -4.72
N GLN A 364 -9.10 -17.98 -5.85
CA GLN A 364 -9.79 -17.17 -6.87
C GLN A 364 -11.06 -16.52 -6.33
N ALA A 365 -11.82 -17.24 -5.50
CA ALA A 365 -12.99 -16.67 -4.82
C ALA A 365 -12.60 -15.55 -3.85
N VAL A 366 -11.51 -15.67 -3.10
CA VAL A 366 -10.98 -14.62 -2.22
C VAL A 366 -10.62 -13.37 -3.04
N ILE A 367 -9.98 -13.55 -4.19
CA ILE A 367 -9.59 -12.43 -5.06
C ILE A 367 -10.83 -11.69 -5.60
N TRP A 368 -11.83 -12.42 -6.06
CA TRP A 368 -13.12 -11.81 -6.44
C TRP A 368 -13.82 -11.19 -5.24
N GLY A 369 -13.69 -11.78 -4.06
CA GLY A 369 -14.13 -11.21 -2.79
C GLY A 369 -13.50 -9.84 -2.53
N LEU A 370 -12.20 -9.66 -2.80
CA LEU A 370 -11.52 -8.35 -2.69
C LEU A 370 -12.09 -7.32 -3.67
N VAL A 371 -12.48 -7.73 -4.88
CA VAL A 371 -13.17 -6.84 -5.85
C VAL A 371 -14.51 -6.38 -5.30
N VAL A 372 -15.31 -7.34 -4.78
CA VAL A 372 -16.60 -7.04 -4.16
C VAL A 372 -16.43 -6.11 -2.95
N ILE A 373 -15.45 -6.38 -2.08
CA ILE A 373 -15.13 -5.53 -0.93
C ILE A 373 -14.81 -4.11 -1.39
N ALA A 374 -13.91 -3.95 -2.36
CA ALA A 374 -13.51 -2.62 -2.86
C ALA A 374 -14.69 -1.85 -3.45
N PHE A 375 -15.55 -2.53 -4.21
CA PHE A 375 -16.79 -1.95 -4.74
C PHE A 375 -17.76 -1.53 -3.64
N CYS A 376 -18.02 -2.42 -2.68
CA CYS A 376 -18.93 -2.13 -1.56
C CYS A 376 -18.39 -1.02 -0.65
N GLU A 377 -17.09 -0.99 -0.35
CA GLU A 377 -16.47 0.11 0.41
C GLU A 377 -16.62 1.46 -0.30
N MET A 378 -16.38 1.48 -1.62
CA MET A 378 -16.62 2.66 -2.44
C MET A 378 -18.10 3.08 -2.36
N ALA A 379 -19.04 2.14 -2.55
CA ALA A 379 -20.48 2.41 -2.52
C ALA A 379 -20.93 2.92 -1.13
N ILE A 380 -20.51 2.28 -0.05
CA ILE A 380 -20.83 2.70 1.33
C ILE A 380 -20.34 4.14 1.58
N ASN A 381 -19.10 4.43 1.25
CA ASN A 381 -18.53 5.77 1.41
C ASN A 381 -19.27 6.79 0.53
N PHE A 382 -19.52 6.45 -0.74
CA PHE A 382 -20.22 7.31 -1.68
C PHE A 382 -21.63 7.63 -1.21
N PHE A 383 -22.47 6.62 -0.89
CA PHE A 383 -23.84 6.85 -0.43
C PHE A 383 -23.89 7.61 0.89
N ALA A 384 -22.91 7.45 1.77
CA ALA A 384 -22.82 8.26 2.97
C ALA A 384 -22.53 9.74 2.65
N THR A 385 -21.78 10.06 1.59
CA THR A 385 -21.52 11.46 1.18
C THR A 385 -22.73 12.15 0.57
N THR A 386 -23.69 11.42 -0.01
CA THR A 386 -24.89 12.03 -0.60
C THR A 386 -25.75 12.77 0.43
N ARG A 387 -25.57 12.50 1.72
CA ARG A 387 -26.19 13.23 2.82
C ARG A 387 -25.62 14.65 3.01
N PHE A 388 -24.41 14.89 2.52
CA PHE A 388 -23.68 16.14 2.74
C PHE A 388 -23.42 16.92 1.45
N THR A 389 -23.62 16.29 0.29
CA THR A 389 -23.37 16.90 -1.01
C THR A 389 -24.51 16.61 -1.97
N SER A 390 -24.77 17.52 -2.90
CA SER A 390 -25.74 17.33 -3.99
C SER A 390 -25.20 16.44 -5.14
N PHE A 391 -24.01 15.82 -4.99
CA PHE A 391 -23.43 14.91 -5.97
C PHE A 391 -24.04 13.51 -5.81
N GLY A 392 -25.20 13.30 -6.41
CA GLY A 392 -25.94 12.04 -6.34
C GLY A 392 -25.47 10.97 -7.31
N ALA A 393 -26.00 9.74 -7.17
CA ALA A 393 -25.59 8.55 -7.91
C ALA A 393 -25.69 8.71 -9.45
N GLY A 394 -26.74 9.35 -9.95
CA GLY A 394 -26.87 9.59 -11.39
C GLY A 394 -25.76 10.49 -11.96
N ARG A 395 -25.35 11.53 -11.21
CA ARG A 395 -24.22 12.38 -11.61
C ARG A 395 -22.89 11.64 -11.49
N PHE A 396 -22.72 10.81 -10.45
CA PHE A 396 -21.52 9.98 -10.28
C PHE A 396 -21.35 9.04 -11.47
N VAL A 397 -22.38 8.28 -11.83
CA VAL A 397 -22.33 7.36 -12.98
C VAL A 397 -22.04 8.12 -14.27
N ARG A 398 -22.72 9.24 -14.53
CA ARG A 398 -22.43 10.06 -15.73
C ARG A 398 -20.99 10.61 -15.77
N THR A 399 -20.38 10.84 -14.61
CA THR A 399 -18.99 11.31 -14.50
C THR A 399 -18.01 10.18 -14.74
N VAL A 400 -18.25 9.00 -14.16
CA VAL A 400 -17.28 7.89 -14.16
C VAL A 400 -17.41 6.98 -15.39
N LEU A 401 -18.62 6.75 -15.87
CA LEU A 401 -18.92 5.81 -16.96
C LEU A 401 -18.16 6.11 -18.26
N PRO A 402 -18.08 7.36 -18.76
CA PRO A 402 -17.33 7.64 -19.99
C PRO A 402 -15.85 7.26 -19.90
N MET A 403 -15.23 7.47 -18.71
CA MET A 403 -13.83 7.11 -18.48
C MET A 403 -13.64 5.61 -18.40
N LEU A 404 -14.60 4.90 -17.79
CA LEU A 404 -14.60 3.44 -17.73
C LEU A 404 -14.74 2.84 -19.11
N LEU A 405 -15.63 3.39 -19.96
CA LEU A 405 -15.81 2.92 -21.33
C LEU A 405 -14.57 3.15 -22.20
N VAL A 406 -13.94 4.32 -22.10
CA VAL A 406 -12.69 4.62 -22.82
C VAL A 406 -11.55 3.74 -22.34
N ALA A 407 -11.40 3.54 -21.04
CA ALA A 407 -10.39 2.64 -20.50
C ALA A 407 -10.68 1.16 -20.85
N GLY A 408 -11.95 0.76 -20.92
CA GLY A 408 -12.36 -0.57 -21.40
C GLY A 408 -12.07 -0.78 -22.87
N ALA A 409 -12.31 0.23 -23.73
CA ALA A 409 -11.93 0.18 -25.13
C ALA A 409 -10.40 0.11 -25.32
N MET A 410 -9.64 0.88 -24.52
CA MET A 410 -8.19 0.76 -24.46
C MET A 410 -7.77 -0.66 -24.08
N TYR A 411 -8.36 -1.25 -23.03
CA TYR A 411 -8.08 -2.63 -22.60
C TYR A 411 -8.30 -3.62 -23.77
N ALA A 412 -9.43 -3.52 -24.46
CA ALA A 412 -9.73 -4.39 -25.59
C ALA A 412 -8.70 -4.24 -26.73
N LEU A 413 -8.31 -2.99 -27.05
CA LEU A 413 -7.29 -2.73 -28.07
C LEU A 413 -5.92 -3.30 -27.69
N VAL A 414 -5.51 -3.18 -26.43
CA VAL A 414 -4.27 -3.78 -25.92
C VAL A 414 -4.31 -5.31 -26.05
N ARG A 415 -5.42 -5.96 -25.67
CA ARG A 415 -5.58 -7.43 -25.82
C ARG A 415 -5.57 -7.87 -27.30
N VAL A 416 -6.13 -7.08 -28.20
CA VAL A 416 -6.04 -7.35 -29.66
C VAL A 416 -4.60 -7.19 -30.15
N THR A 417 -3.87 -6.19 -29.67
CA THR A 417 -2.45 -6.00 -30.00
C THR A 417 -1.60 -7.20 -29.56
N ALA A 418 -1.89 -7.77 -28.38
CA ALA A 418 -1.24 -8.98 -27.88
C ALA A 418 -1.39 -10.16 -28.86
N LEU A 419 -2.57 -10.30 -29.47
CA LEU A 419 -2.85 -11.37 -30.46
C LEU A 419 -2.24 -11.08 -31.83
N ALA A 420 -2.10 -9.81 -32.21
CA ALA A 420 -1.65 -9.38 -33.51
C ALA A 420 -0.12 -9.34 -33.69
N VAL A 421 0.64 -9.20 -32.59
CA VAL A 421 2.11 -9.11 -32.61
C VAL A 421 2.74 -10.47 -32.27
N PRO A 422 3.13 -11.27 -33.28
CA PRO A 422 3.84 -12.52 -33.04
C PRO A 422 5.30 -12.25 -32.65
N GLY A 423 5.87 -13.07 -31.80
CA GLY A 423 7.31 -13.02 -31.49
C GLY A 423 7.68 -12.91 -30.03
N ASN A 424 8.74 -12.17 -29.74
CA ASN A 424 9.30 -12.06 -28.40
C ASN A 424 8.36 -11.32 -27.46
N ALA A 425 8.13 -11.87 -26.26
CA ALA A 425 7.29 -11.27 -25.21
C ALA A 425 7.66 -9.81 -24.89
N LEU A 426 8.94 -9.45 -24.97
CA LEU A 426 9.37 -8.06 -24.75
C LEU A 426 8.85 -7.10 -25.84
N LEU A 427 8.92 -7.49 -27.11
CA LEU A 427 8.41 -6.67 -28.22
C LEU A 427 6.89 -6.54 -28.12
N ARG A 428 6.20 -7.63 -27.76
CA ARG A 428 4.76 -7.64 -27.55
C ARG A 428 4.37 -6.72 -26.40
N LEU A 429 5.05 -6.81 -25.24
CA LEU A 429 4.83 -5.92 -24.10
C LEU A 429 5.03 -4.44 -24.46
N LEU A 430 6.08 -4.10 -25.21
CA LEU A 430 6.32 -2.72 -25.65
C LEU A 430 5.21 -2.23 -26.59
N ALA A 431 4.76 -3.09 -27.52
CA ALA A 431 3.66 -2.76 -28.42
C ALA A 431 2.34 -2.58 -27.67
N GLU A 432 2.04 -3.43 -26.69
CA GLU A 432 0.87 -3.34 -25.83
C GLU A 432 0.85 -2.03 -25.00
N VAL A 433 1.99 -1.68 -24.39
CA VAL A 433 2.11 -0.43 -23.62
C VAL A 433 1.94 0.77 -24.56
N ALA A 434 2.59 0.76 -25.71
CA ALA A 434 2.44 1.85 -26.71
C ALA A 434 0.99 1.96 -27.19
N ALA A 435 0.36 0.82 -27.56
CA ALA A 435 -1.04 0.78 -27.96
C ALA A 435 -1.97 1.29 -26.87
N GLY A 436 -1.73 0.92 -25.61
CA GLY A 436 -2.50 1.39 -24.46
C GLY A 436 -2.44 2.91 -24.30
N VAL A 437 -1.24 3.47 -24.28
CA VAL A 437 -1.04 4.92 -24.13
C VAL A 437 -1.66 5.68 -25.30
N VAL A 438 -1.34 5.26 -26.54
CA VAL A 438 -1.83 5.93 -27.76
C VAL A 438 -3.35 5.83 -27.86
N SER A 439 -3.93 4.66 -27.70
CA SER A 439 -5.38 4.46 -27.78
C SER A 439 -6.14 5.25 -26.71
N TYR A 440 -5.65 5.26 -25.46
CA TYR A 440 -6.30 6.02 -24.39
C TYR A 440 -6.31 7.52 -24.66
N VAL A 441 -5.17 8.08 -25.12
CA VAL A 441 -5.06 9.51 -25.45
C VAL A 441 -5.94 9.85 -26.66
N LEU A 442 -5.90 9.04 -27.72
CA LEU A 442 -6.70 9.25 -28.93
C LEU A 442 -8.20 9.14 -28.63
N LEU A 443 -8.65 8.12 -27.91
CA LEU A 443 -10.05 7.95 -27.55
C LEU A 443 -10.52 9.08 -26.61
N SER A 444 -9.69 9.51 -25.65
CA SER A 444 -10.01 10.65 -24.79
C SER A 444 -10.18 11.96 -25.57
N ALA A 445 -9.35 12.18 -26.57
CA ALA A 445 -9.44 13.34 -27.45
C ALA A 445 -10.67 13.23 -28.38
N LEU A 446 -10.93 12.07 -28.98
CA LEU A 446 -12.04 11.82 -29.89
C LEU A 446 -13.38 12.01 -29.18
N PHE A 447 -13.56 11.42 -28.00
CA PHE A 447 -14.77 11.55 -27.20
C PHE A 447 -14.82 12.86 -26.39
N ARG A 448 -13.81 13.74 -26.55
CA ARG A 448 -13.74 15.06 -25.92
C ARG A 448 -13.99 15.00 -24.40
N LEU A 449 -13.37 14.02 -23.73
CA LEU A 449 -13.57 13.86 -22.29
C LEU A 449 -13.22 15.15 -21.54
N GLU A 450 -14.10 15.58 -20.63
CA GLU A 450 -13.90 16.77 -19.79
C GLU A 450 -12.59 16.63 -18.98
N ALA A 451 -12.34 15.44 -18.42
CA ALA A 451 -11.12 15.12 -17.68
C ALA A 451 -9.83 15.31 -18.50
N PHE A 452 -9.84 14.93 -19.79
CA PHE A 452 -8.70 15.13 -20.69
C PHE A 452 -8.37 16.62 -20.85
N ARG A 453 -9.40 17.45 -21.08
CA ARG A 453 -9.22 18.90 -21.21
C ARG A 453 -8.65 19.52 -19.93
N GLU A 454 -9.17 19.14 -18.77
CA GLU A 454 -8.65 19.65 -17.47
C GLU A 454 -7.20 19.23 -17.24
N VAL A 455 -6.83 17.98 -17.50
CA VAL A 455 -5.45 17.49 -17.36
C VAL A 455 -4.50 18.23 -18.31
N VAL A 456 -4.89 18.44 -19.57
CA VAL A 456 -4.10 19.21 -20.54
C VAL A 456 -3.92 20.66 -20.09
N VAL A 457 -4.96 21.31 -19.57
CA VAL A 457 -4.87 22.69 -19.05
C VAL A 457 -3.95 22.76 -17.84
N LEU A 458 -4.03 21.82 -16.92
CA LEU A 458 -3.16 21.74 -15.74
C LEU A 458 -1.69 21.51 -16.14
N ALA A 459 -1.44 20.60 -17.10
CA ALA A 459 -0.11 20.35 -17.62
C ALA A 459 0.48 21.62 -18.27
N ARG A 460 -0.28 22.30 -19.14
CA ARG A 460 0.17 23.57 -19.76
C ARG A 460 0.51 24.65 -18.72
N ARG A 461 -0.29 24.80 -17.67
CA ARG A 461 -0.02 25.77 -16.60
C ARG A 461 1.26 25.48 -15.82
N GLN A 462 1.64 24.20 -15.66
CA GLN A 462 2.91 23.82 -15.00
C GLN A 462 4.13 24.06 -15.90
N PHE A 463 4.00 23.91 -17.22
CA PHE A 463 5.08 24.20 -18.17
C PHE A 463 5.31 25.70 -18.41
N ILE A 464 4.28 26.52 -18.26
CA ILE A 464 4.38 28.01 -18.44
C ILE A 464 4.92 28.68 -17.16
N ARG A 465 4.89 28.02 -15.99
CA ARG A 465 5.43 28.54 -14.72
C ARG A 465 6.89 28.16 -14.42
N LYS A 466 7.54 27.44 -15.31
CA LYS A 466 8.99 27.22 -15.33
C LYS A 466 9.64 28.11 -16.37
#